data_61cf0d1016cf0a6482a4d6a9770d6471
#
_entry.id   61cf0d1016cf0a6482a4d6a9770d6471
#
_cell.length_a   1.000
_cell.length_b   1.000
_cell.length_c   1.000
_cell.angle_alpha   90.00
_cell.angle_beta   90.00
_cell.angle_gamma   90.00
#
_symmetry.space_group_name_H-M   'P 1'
#
loop_
_entity.id
_entity.type
_entity.pdbx_description
1 polymer ?
#
loop_
_entity_poly.entity_id
_entity_poly.type
_entity_poly.pdbx_seq_one_letter_code
_entity_poly.pdbx_strand_id
1 'polypeptide(L)'
;MANESKDAPPPTSRASQAAGGNWPLLPGESKTLYKQGFDATIKELGASTELQIFVAEKIFQCIWWMRRYETQKQSVILEGMVSELTDYSTSADQRLAIRQLIFGQMWDEEVTKELINENAHTPASLLEEAMSNRKDELIKLDQQIALRMKTLMQLQQSYEALVNRSIMQERLKLQNALLKRDLEAIDVQEVKQVESKIYSDDKPKAKSGK
;
A
#
# COMPACT_ATOMS: atom_id res chain seq x y z
N MET A 1 -23.39 -27.90 -23.44
CA MET A 1 -22.26 -28.29 -22.58
C MET A 1 -21.47 -27.02 -22.30
N ALA A 2 -21.70 -26.43 -21.17
CA ALA A 2 -21.07 -25.18 -20.76
C ALA A 2 -19.70 -25.50 -20.15
N ASN A 3 -18.67 -24.87 -20.71
CA ASN A 3 -17.29 -24.94 -20.20
C ASN A 3 -17.17 -23.99 -19.00
N GLU A 4 -17.23 -24.52 -17.79
CA GLU A 4 -16.86 -23.80 -16.58
C GLU A 4 -15.35 -23.55 -16.62
N SER A 5 -14.98 -22.31 -16.92
CA SER A 5 -13.65 -21.79 -16.68
C SER A 5 -13.43 -21.74 -15.17
N LYS A 6 -12.70 -22.70 -14.64
CA LYS A 6 -12.22 -22.67 -13.25
C LYS A 6 -11.28 -21.47 -13.11
N ASP A 7 -11.78 -20.42 -12.46
CA ASP A 7 -10.97 -19.35 -11.92
C ASP A 7 -9.97 -19.97 -10.93
N ALA A 8 -8.73 -20.13 -11.38
CA ALA A 8 -7.64 -20.50 -10.50
C ALA A 8 -7.46 -19.39 -9.45
N PRO A 9 -7.39 -19.69 -8.15
CA PRO A 9 -7.13 -18.68 -7.14
C PRO A 9 -5.79 -17.99 -7.47
N PRO A 10 -5.70 -16.66 -7.25
CA PRO A 10 -4.47 -15.92 -7.51
C PRO A 10 -3.32 -16.59 -6.75
N PRO A 11 -2.12 -16.66 -7.34
CA PRO A 11 -0.98 -17.31 -6.71
C PRO A 11 -0.69 -16.61 -5.38
N THR A 12 -1.00 -17.29 -4.27
CA THR A 12 -0.55 -16.89 -2.95
C THR A 12 0.98 -16.93 -2.99
N SER A 13 1.61 -15.76 -3.02
CA SER A 13 3.05 -15.67 -3.19
C SER A 13 3.76 -16.49 -2.12
N ARG A 14 4.76 -17.29 -2.52
CA ARG A 14 5.68 -17.97 -1.59
C ARG A 14 6.31 -16.99 -0.58
N ALA A 15 6.47 -15.70 -0.95
CA ALA A 15 6.92 -14.64 -0.07
C ALA A 15 5.96 -14.42 1.11
N SER A 16 4.64 -14.50 0.89
CA SER A 16 3.63 -14.42 1.96
C SER A 16 3.62 -15.65 2.86
N GLN A 17 4.02 -16.82 2.34
CA GLN A 17 4.14 -18.05 3.11
C GLN A 17 5.51 -18.16 3.82
N ALA A 18 6.60 -17.65 3.25
CA ALA A 18 7.92 -17.63 3.86
C ALA A 18 8.03 -16.59 4.99
N ALA A 19 7.22 -15.54 4.98
CA ALA A 19 7.03 -14.62 6.11
C ALA A 19 6.23 -15.27 7.24
N GLY A 20 6.42 -16.56 7.46
CA GLY A 20 5.82 -17.49 8.44
C GLY A 20 5.16 -16.84 9.64
N GLY A 21 4.02 -16.18 9.45
CA GLY A 21 3.12 -15.80 10.52
C GLY A 21 3.60 -14.73 11.52
N ASN A 22 4.82 -14.25 11.43
CA ASN A 22 5.35 -13.23 12.34
C ASN A 22 5.05 -11.83 11.81
N TRP A 23 3.76 -11.52 11.71
CA TRP A 23 3.30 -10.18 11.39
C TRP A 23 3.75 -9.24 12.51
N PRO A 24 4.24 -8.04 12.21
CA PRO A 24 4.69 -7.07 13.21
C PRO A 24 3.48 -6.43 13.95
N LEU A 25 2.67 -7.26 14.59
CA LEU A 25 1.47 -6.86 15.31
C LEU A 25 1.80 -6.62 16.78
N LEU A 26 1.23 -5.56 17.34
CA LEU A 26 1.25 -5.29 18.77
C LEU A 26 0.10 -6.05 19.47
N PRO A 27 0.22 -6.30 20.78
CA PRO A 27 -0.89 -6.82 21.56
C PRO A 27 -2.16 -5.98 21.38
N GLY A 28 -3.29 -6.63 21.12
CA GLY A 28 -4.57 -5.93 20.87
C GLY A 28 -4.86 -5.61 19.40
N GLU A 29 -3.90 -5.73 18.49
CA GLU A 29 -4.14 -5.51 17.06
C GLU A 29 -4.75 -6.75 16.39
N SER A 30 -5.69 -6.50 15.49
CA SER A 30 -6.38 -7.56 14.75
C SER A 30 -5.54 -8.05 13.56
N LYS A 31 -5.16 -9.33 13.60
CA LYS A 31 -4.49 -10.01 12.48
C LYS A 31 -5.36 -9.99 11.21
N THR A 32 -6.67 -10.08 11.36
CA THR A 32 -7.62 -10.06 10.25
C THR A 32 -7.62 -8.71 9.55
N LEU A 33 -7.69 -7.61 10.30
CA LEU A 33 -7.65 -6.25 9.75
C LEU A 33 -6.30 -5.96 9.08
N TYR A 34 -5.20 -6.41 9.69
CA TYR A 34 -3.88 -6.27 9.07
C TYR A 34 -3.82 -6.99 7.72
N LYS A 35 -4.27 -8.25 7.67
CA LYS A 35 -4.29 -9.03 6.43
C LYS A 35 -5.18 -8.39 5.37
N GLN A 36 -6.38 -7.97 5.73
CA GLN A 36 -7.31 -7.30 4.80
C GLN A 36 -6.69 -6.02 4.21
N GLY A 37 -6.05 -5.20 5.05
CA GLY A 37 -5.36 -4.00 4.58
C GLY A 37 -4.19 -4.30 3.66
N PHE A 38 -3.42 -5.33 3.95
CA PHE A 38 -2.33 -5.81 3.10
C PHE A 38 -2.84 -6.30 1.74
N ASP A 39 -3.84 -7.18 1.73
CA ASP A 39 -4.43 -7.72 0.51
C ASP A 39 -5.05 -6.59 -0.35
N ALA A 40 -5.70 -5.61 0.28
CA ALA A 40 -6.23 -4.42 -0.40
C ALA A 40 -5.12 -3.60 -1.05
N THR A 41 -3.99 -3.40 -0.36
CA THR A 41 -2.83 -2.66 -0.89
C THR A 41 -2.22 -3.36 -2.10
N ILE A 42 -2.05 -4.69 -2.06
CA ILE A 42 -1.57 -5.48 -3.21
C ILE A 42 -2.50 -5.31 -4.41
N LYS A 43 -3.80 -5.39 -4.18
CA LYS A 43 -4.82 -5.25 -5.22
C LYS A 43 -4.83 -3.85 -5.83
N GLU A 44 -4.75 -2.81 -5.00
CA GLU A 44 -4.76 -1.41 -5.44
C GLU A 44 -3.52 -1.07 -6.26
N LEU A 45 -2.36 -1.54 -5.83
CA LEU A 45 -1.11 -1.35 -6.57
C LEU A 45 -1.00 -2.23 -7.82
N GLY A 46 -1.84 -3.26 -7.97
CA GLY A 46 -1.75 -4.22 -9.08
C GLY A 46 -0.46 -5.04 -9.06
N ALA A 47 0.09 -5.33 -7.86
CA ALA A 47 1.34 -6.04 -7.70
C ALA A 47 1.21 -7.51 -8.14
N SER A 48 1.96 -7.89 -9.17
CA SER A 48 1.90 -9.22 -9.80
C SER A 48 3.18 -10.03 -9.69
N THR A 49 4.33 -9.36 -9.52
CA THR A 49 5.63 -10.03 -9.35
C THR A 49 6.03 -10.09 -7.88
N GLU A 50 6.85 -11.06 -7.50
CA GLU A 50 7.33 -11.21 -6.12
C GLU A 50 7.99 -9.93 -5.58
N LEU A 51 8.78 -9.23 -6.43
CA LEU A 51 9.42 -7.98 -6.04
C LEU A 51 8.41 -6.85 -5.84
N GLN A 52 7.39 -6.75 -6.71
CA GLN A 52 6.30 -5.78 -6.55
C GLN A 52 5.51 -6.05 -5.27
N ILE A 53 5.20 -7.31 -4.97
CA ILE A 53 4.51 -7.72 -3.74
C ILE A 53 5.36 -7.38 -2.51
N PHE A 54 6.67 -7.62 -2.55
CA PHE A 54 7.57 -7.25 -1.47
C PHE A 54 7.58 -5.74 -1.21
N VAL A 55 7.65 -4.90 -2.26
CA VAL A 55 7.61 -3.44 -2.10
C VAL A 55 6.23 -2.99 -1.61
N ALA A 56 5.14 -3.57 -2.12
CA ALA A 56 3.79 -3.30 -1.65
C ALA A 56 3.61 -3.64 -0.15
N GLU A 57 4.23 -4.73 0.33
CA GLU A 57 4.27 -5.06 1.75
C GLU A 57 4.96 -3.97 2.58
N LYS A 58 6.09 -3.45 2.11
CA LYS A 58 6.80 -2.37 2.80
C LYS A 58 6.01 -1.06 2.80
N ILE A 59 5.33 -0.74 1.72
CA ILE A 59 4.39 0.38 1.63
C ILE A 59 3.29 0.22 2.69
N PHE A 60 2.63 -0.93 2.75
CA PHE A 60 1.59 -1.21 3.73
C PHE A 60 2.11 -1.14 5.17
N GLN A 61 3.29 -1.71 5.45
CA GLN A 61 3.92 -1.62 6.77
C GLN A 61 4.16 -0.17 7.20
N CYS A 62 4.60 0.71 6.29
CA CYS A 62 4.76 2.13 6.58
C CYS A 62 3.44 2.79 6.96
N ILE A 63 2.36 2.53 6.20
CA ILE A 63 1.01 3.05 6.47
C ILE A 63 0.51 2.54 7.83
N TRP A 64 0.71 1.27 8.14
CA TRP A 64 0.31 0.68 9.41
C TRP A 64 1.03 1.32 10.61
N TRP A 65 2.35 1.57 10.48
CA TRP A 65 3.12 2.29 11.50
C TRP A 65 2.67 3.74 11.68
N MET A 66 2.35 4.46 10.62
CA MET A 66 1.82 5.83 10.73
C MET A 66 0.51 5.85 11.51
N ARG A 67 -0.42 4.95 11.23
CA ARG A 67 -1.66 4.82 12.00
C ARG A 67 -1.41 4.56 13.49
N ARG A 68 -0.43 3.73 13.83
CA ARG A 68 -0.04 3.50 15.23
C ARG A 68 0.43 4.79 15.90
N TYR A 69 1.29 5.55 15.25
CA TYR A 69 1.79 6.81 15.80
C TYR A 69 0.68 7.85 15.95
N GLU A 70 -0.24 7.93 15.00
CA GLU A 70 -1.41 8.79 15.09
C GLU A 70 -2.32 8.39 16.26
N THR A 71 -2.59 7.10 16.43
CA THR A 71 -3.35 6.59 17.59
C THR A 71 -2.63 6.88 18.90
N GLN A 72 -1.31 6.69 18.94
CA GLN A 72 -0.50 7.01 20.13
C GLN A 72 -0.51 8.51 20.42
N LYS A 73 -0.45 9.37 19.40
CA LYS A 73 -0.56 10.82 19.54
C LYS A 73 -1.89 11.22 20.16
N GLN A 74 -3.00 10.62 19.68
CA GLN A 74 -4.32 10.83 20.28
C GLN A 74 -4.35 10.38 21.76
N SER A 75 -3.78 9.22 22.09
CA SER A 75 -3.68 8.74 23.47
C SER A 75 -2.89 9.69 24.36
N VAL A 76 -1.76 10.21 23.90
CA VAL A 76 -0.94 11.18 24.65
C VAL A 76 -1.71 12.47 24.95
N ILE A 77 -2.48 12.97 23.96
CA ILE A 77 -3.34 14.15 24.17
C ILE A 77 -4.43 13.86 25.19
N LEU A 78 -5.15 12.73 25.04
CA LEU A 78 -6.21 12.35 25.97
C LEU A 78 -5.68 12.13 27.40
N GLU A 79 -4.50 11.49 27.55
CA GLU A 79 -3.84 11.35 28.86
C GLU A 79 -3.43 12.69 29.43
N GLY A 80 -2.99 13.64 28.61
CA GLY A 80 -2.74 15.01 29.02
C GLY A 80 -4.00 15.68 29.56
N MET A 81 -5.12 15.59 28.82
CA MET A 81 -6.42 16.13 29.28
C MET A 81 -6.89 15.49 30.60
N VAL A 82 -6.73 14.16 30.75
CA VAL A 82 -7.02 13.48 32.01
C VAL A 82 -6.14 14.01 33.13
N SER A 83 -4.84 14.18 32.89
CA SER A 83 -3.91 14.71 33.91
C SER A 83 -4.35 16.08 34.41
N GLU A 84 -4.64 17.01 33.49
CA GLU A 84 -5.08 18.37 33.85
C GLU A 84 -6.36 18.35 34.69
N LEU A 85 -7.37 17.58 34.32
CA LEU A 85 -8.61 17.49 35.09
C LEU A 85 -8.43 16.75 36.43
N THR A 86 -7.48 15.81 36.51
CA THR A 86 -7.27 15.04 37.75
C THR A 86 -6.37 15.76 38.77
N ASP A 87 -5.55 16.71 38.34
CA ASP A 87 -4.72 17.50 39.27
C ASP A 87 -5.57 18.37 40.23
N TYR A 88 -6.77 18.70 39.79
CA TYR A 88 -7.76 19.45 40.61
C TYR A 88 -8.70 18.53 41.42
N SER A 89 -8.71 17.22 41.18
CA SER A 89 -9.62 16.29 41.83
C SER A 89 -8.99 15.64 43.06
N THR A 90 -9.70 15.68 44.17
CA THR A 90 -9.23 15.13 45.45
C THR A 90 -9.61 13.65 45.65
N SER A 91 -10.58 13.13 44.90
CA SER A 91 -11.14 11.81 45.09
C SER A 91 -10.66 10.81 44.02
N ALA A 92 -10.33 9.57 44.44
CA ALA A 92 -9.96 8.49 43.53
C ALA A 92 -11.11 8.10 42.58
N ASP A 93 -12.34 8.19 43.04
CA ASP A 93 -13.55 7.87 42.27
C ASP A 93 -13.80 8.90 41.17
N GLN A 94 -13.56 10.20 41.45
CA GLN A 94 -13.62 11.26 40.45
C GLN A 94 -12.56 11.07 39.37
N ARG A 95 -11.33 10.72 39.74
CA ARG A 95 -10.25 10.44 38.75
C ARG A 95 -10.61 9.27 37.83
N LEU A 96 -11.22 8.22 38.38
CA LEU A 96 -11.67 7.09 37.59
C LEU A 96 -12.81 7.48 36.65
N ALA A 97 -13.77 8.27 37.13
CA ALA A 97 -14.88 8.77 36.31
C ALA A 97 -14.39 9.66 35.16
N ILE A 98 -13.49 10.60 35.43
CA ILE A 98 -12.85 11.45 34.40
C ILE A 98 -12.14 10.59 33.33
N ARG A 99 -11.39 9.59 33.78
CA ARG A 99 -10.69 8.69 32.86
C ARG A 99 -11.65 7.87 32.00
N GLN A 100 -12.71 7.34 32.56
CA GLN A 100 -13.74 6.60 31.82
C GLN A 100 -14.48 7.52 30.83
N LEU A 101 -14.74 8.76 31.21
CA LEU A 101 -15.40 9.72 30.35
C LEU A 101 -14.54 10.11 29.13
N ILE A 102 -13.27 10.39 29.35
CA ILE A 102 -12.35 10.79 28.27
C ILE A 102 -11.97 9.61 27.36
N PHE A 103 -11.63 8.44 27.90
CA PHE A 103 -11.24 7.28 27.12
C PHE A 103 -12.40 6.42 26.63
N GLY A 104 -13.56 6.47 27.32
CA GLY A 104 -14.73 5.68 26.98
C GLY A 104 -15.49 6.21 25.78
N GLN A 105 -15.11 7.35 25.23
CA GLN A 105 -15.84 8.05 24.14
C GLN A 105 -17.33 8.33 24.51
N MET A 106 -17.68 8.16 25.75
CA MET A 106 -19.00 8.46 26.26
C MET A 106 -18.97 9.92 26.77
N TRP A 107 -18.78 10.85 25.83
CA TRP A 107 -18.92 12.27 26.11
C TRP A 107 -20.41 12.54 26.35
N ASP A 108 -20.84 12.29 27.57
CA ASP A 108 -22.07 12.88 28.03
C ASP A 108 -21.86 14.40 28.12
N GLU A 109 -22.49 15.11 27.22
CA GLU A 109 -22.26 16.55 27.02
C GLU A 109 -22.52 17.35 28.29
N GLU A 110 -23.45 16.91 29.14
CA GLU A 110 -23.78 17.57 30.41
C GLU A 110 -22.71 17.31 31.47
N VAL A 111 -22.31 16.06 31.69
CA VAL A 111 -21.29 15.71 32.68
C VAL A 111 -19.94 16.31 32.30
N THR A 112 -19.61 16.35 31.02
CA THR A 112 -18.38 16.98 30.54
C THR A 112 -18.38 18.48 30.74
N LYS A 113 -19.51 19.16 30.48
CA LYS A 113 -19.66 20.60 30.73
C LYS A 113 -19.55 20.94 32.21
N GLU A 114 -20.16 20.15 33.09
CA GLU A 114 -20.06 20.35 34.54
C GLU A 114 -18.61 20.22 35.00
N LEU A 115 -17.90 19.15 34.65
CA LEU A 115 -16.50 18.94 35.02
C LEU A 115 -15.56 20.04 34.50
N ILE A 116 -15.77 20.49 33.27
CA ILE A 116 -14.97 21.54 32.64
C ILE A 116 -15.26 22.89 33.32
N ASN A 117 -16.53 23.19 33.59
CA ASN A 117 -16.95 24.43 34.24
C ASN A 117 -16.48 24.50 35.70
N GLU A 118 -16.55 23.40 36.47
CA GLU A 118 -16.05 23.33 37.84
C GLU A 118 -14.57 23.66 37.96
N ASN A 119 -13.78 23.33 36.94
CA ASN A 119 -12.33 23.56 36.90
C ASN A 119 -11.95 24.83 36.12
N ALA A 120 -12.89 25.70 35.78
CA ALA A 120 -12.68 26.94 35.01
C ALA A 120 -11.99 26.77 33.64
N HIS A 121 -12.02 25.56 33.08
CA HIS A 121 -11.50 25.29 31.77
C HIS A 121 -12.58 25.37 30.69
N THR A 122 -12.18 25.71 29.48
CA THR A 122 -12.96 25.44 28.27
C THR A 122 -12.39 24.21 27.58
N PRO A 123 -13.13 23.46 26.75
CA PRO A 123 -12.57 22.34 26.00
C PRO A 123 -11.33 22.71 25.19
N ALA A 124 -11.28 23.95 24.67
CA ALA A 124 -10.16 24.45 23.89
C ALA A 124 -8.93 24.73 24.78
N SER A 125 -9.11 25.37 25.96
CA SER A 125 -8.00 25.63 26.86
C SER A 125 -7.43 24.35 27.45
N LEU A 126 -8.29 23.37 27.77
CA LEU A 126 -7.85 22.06 28.25
C LEU A 126 -7.01 21.31 27.21
N LEU A 127 -7.42 21.35 25.94
CA LEU A 127 -6.68 20.75 24.85
C LEU A 127 -5.32 21.45 24.65
N GLU A 128 -5.29 22.79 24.67
CA GLU A 128 -4.07 23.58 24.51
C GLU A 128 -3.07 23.28 25.63
N GLU A 129 -3.53 23.21 26.88
CA GLU A 129 -2.71 22.92 28.05
C GLU A 129 -2.18 21.47 28.02
N ALA A 130 -3.03 20.50 27.71
CA ALA A 130 -2.63 19.11 27.52
C ALA A 130 -1.56 18.96 26.42
N MET A 131 -1.73 19.65 25.28
CA MET A 131 -0.75 19.64 24.20
C MET A 131 0.56 20.34 24.59
N SER A 132 0.48 21.43 25.35
CA SER A 132 1.67 22.15 25.83
C SER A 132 2.49 21.29 26.80
N ASN A 133 1.84 20.61 27.74
CA ASN A 133 2.51 19.79 28.75
C ASN A 133 3.09 18.49 28.17
N ARG A 134 2.54 17.99 27.06
CA ARG A 134 3.03 16.79 26.33
C ARG A 134 3.80 17.12 25.06
N LYS A 135 4.22 18.37 24.89
CA LYS A 135 4.84 18.88 23.66
C LYS A 135 6.01 18.02 23.17
N ASP A 136 6.91 17.63 24.04
CA ASP A 136 8.11 16.86 23.67
C ASP A 136 7.76 15.44 23.15
N GLU A 137 6.73 14.81 23.73
CA GLU A 137 6.24 13.52 23.28
C GLU A 137 5.57 13.64 21.92
N LEU A 138 4.74 14.66 21.73
CA LEU A 138 4.06 14.95 20.48
C LEU A 138 5.04 15.25 19.35
N ILE A 139 6.08 16.05 19.61
CA ILE A 139 7.13 16.34 18.62
C ILE A 139 7.86 15.06 18.21
N LYS A 140 8.17 14.15 19.13
CA LYS A 140 8.82 12.87 18.81
C LYS A 140 7.92 12.01 17.91
N LEU A 141 6.62 11.96 18.18
CA LEU A 141 5.66 11.22 17.36
C LEU A 141 5.52 11.83 15.97
N ASP A 142 5.44 13.16 15.87
CA ASP A 142 5.40 13.86 14.58
C ASP A 142 6.66 13.61 13.75
N GLN A 143 7.84 13.57 14.39
CA GLN A 143 9.09 13.19 13.71
C GLN A 143 9.06 11.75 13.20
N GLN A 144 8.48 10.81 13.96
CA GLN A 144 8.34 9.43 13.51
C GLN A 144 7.37 9.32 12.34
N ILE A 145 6.24 10.02 12.38
CA ILE A 145 5.28 10.09 11.28
C ILE A 145 5.95 10.67 10.01
N ALA A 146 6.67 11.79 10.15
CA ALA A 146 7.37 12.42 9.04
C ALA A 146 8.44 11.50 8.41
N LEU A 147 9.18 10.76 9.24
CA LEU A 147 10.16 9.78 8.77
C LEU A 147 9.48 8.64 7.98
N ARG A 148 8.35 8.12 8.48
CA ARG A 148 7.59 7.08 7.77
C ARG A 148 6.99 7.60 6.48
N MET A 149 6.50 8.83 6.46
CA MET A 149 5.99 9.48 5.24
C MET A 149 7.08 9.57 4.17
N LYS A 150 8.29 10.03 4.55
CA LYS A 150 9.44 10.06 3.63
C LYS A 150 9.78 8.68 3.08
N THR A 151 9.81 7.66 3.95
CA THR A 151 10.06 6.27 3.54
C THR A 151 8.98 5.77 2.58
N LEU A 152 7.71 6.08 2.86
CA LEU A 152 6.57 5.74 2.01
C LEU A 152 6.72 6.33 0.61
N MET A 153 7.06 7.61 0.51
CA MET A 153 7.29 8.28 -0.79
C MET A 153 8.42 7.61 -1.59
N GLN A 154 9.52 7.24 -0.92
CA GLN A 154 10.63 6.53 -1.57
C GLN A 154 10.23 5.14 -2.07
N LEU A 155 9.42 4.42 -1.28
CA LEU A 155 8.91 3.10 -1.68
C LEU A 155 7.93 3.20 -2.85
N GLN A 156 7.06 4.22 -2.87
CA GLN A 156 6.15 4.48 -3.99
C GLN A 156 6.93 4.77 -5.28
N GLN A 157 7.94 5.64 -5.23
CA GLN A 157 8.82 5.91 -6.37
C GLN A 157 9.54 4.63 -6.87
N SER A 158 10.02 3.81 -5.93
CA SER A 158 10.65 2.53 -6.27
C SER A 158 9.66 1.56 -6.92
N TYR A 159 8.42 1.54 -6.43
CA TYR A 159 7.36 0.72 -7.00
C TYR A 159 7.01 1.15 -8.43
N GLU A 160 6.83 2.44 -8.66
CA GLU A 160 6.57 3.00 -10.00
C GLU A 160 7.70 2.67 -10.98
N ALA A 161 8.95 2.78 -10.54
CA ALA A 161 10.11 2.40 -11.35
C ALA A 161 10.10 0.90 -11.74
N LEU A 162 9.69 0.02 -10.82
CA LEU A 162 9.54 -1.41 -11.10
C LEU A 162 8.42 -1.70 -12.11
N VAL A 163 7.28 -1.04 -11.98
CA VAL A 163 6.15 -1.17 -12.92
C VAL A 163 6.55 -0.68 -14.30
N ASN A 164 7.16 0.51 -14.40
CA ASN A 164 7.62 1.07 -15.66
C ASN A 164 8.66 0.17 -16.36
N ARG A 165 9.57 -0.42 -15.60
CA ARG A 165 10.56 -1.38 -16.12
C ARG A 165 9.86 -2.64 -16.68
N SER A 166 8.86 -3.15 -16.00
CA SER A 166 8.09 -4.31 -16.47
C SER A 166 7.39 -4.00 -17.79
N ILE A 167 6.69 -2.87 -17.88
CA ILE A 167 6.01 -2.41 -19.09
C ILE A 167 7.00 -2.25 -20.27
N MET A 168 8.17 -1.67 -20.00
CA MET A 168 9.21 -1.49 -21.00
C MET A 168 9.73 -2.82 -21.52
N GLN A 169 9.94 -3.80 -20.64
CA GLN A 169 10.36 -5.14 -21.02
C GLN A 169 9.29 -5.87 -21.88
N GLU A 170 8.03 -5.73 -21.56
CA GLU A 170 6.95 -6.29 -22.35
C GLU A 170 6.86 -5.65 -23.74
N ARG A 171 6.98 -4.33 -23.83
CA ARG A 171 7.02 -3.62 -25.12
C ARG A 171 8.18 -4.10 -26.00
N LEU A 172 9.39 -4.25 -25.42
CA LEU A 172 10.55 -4.76 -26.15
C LEU A 172 10.34 -6.20 -26.63
N LYS A 173 9.73 -7.06 -25.82
CA LYS A 173 9.38 -8.43 -26.23
C LYS A 173 8.42 -8.44 -27.41
N LEU A 174 7.39 -7.59 -27.36
CA LEU A 174 6.41 -7.48 -28.45
C LEU A 174 7.06 -6.93 -29.72
N GLN A 175 7.90 -5.89 -29.62
CA GLN A 175 8.65 -5.37 -30.78
C GLN A 175 9.56 -6.42 -31.39
N ASN A 176 10.30 -7.17 -30.57
CA ASN A 176 11.17 -8.24 -31.08
C ASN A 176 10.36 -9.36 -31.75
N ALA A 177 9.19 -9.71 -31.24
CA ALA A 177 8.30 -10.69 -31.84
C ALA A 177 7.75 -10.21 -33.20
N LEU A 178 7.39 -8.93 -33.31
CA LEU A 178 6.98 -8.32 -34.59
C LEU A 178 8.09 -8.31 -35.61
N LEU A 179 9.30 -7.85 -35.23
CA LEU A 179 10.46 -7.86 -36.11
C LEU A 179 10.82 -9.25 -36.58
N LYS A 180 10.76 -10.26 -35.72
CA LYS A 180 10.99 -11.65 -36.07
C LYS A 180 9.98 -12.13 -37.13
N ARG A 181 8.70 -11.81 -36.95
CA ARG A 181 7.64 -12.16 -37.91
C ARG A 181 7.86 -11.47 -39.25
N ASP A 182 8.29 -10.20 -39.24
CA ASP A 182 8.52 -9.44 -40.46
C ASP A 182 9.75 -10.00 -41.22
N LEU A 183 10.80 -10.41 -40.54
CA LEU A 183 11.96 -11.10 -41.12
C LEU A 183 11.55 -12.44 -41.74
N GLU A 184 10.79 -13.25 -41.03
CA GLU A 184 10.27 -14.53 -41.58
C GLU A 184 9.40 -14.31 -42.84
N ALA A 185 8.61 -13.22 -42.88
CA ALA A 185 7.83 -12.88 -44.05
C ALA A 185 8.68 -12.45 -45.23
N ILE A 186 9.80 -11.74 -45.03
CA ILE A 186 10.76 -11.35 -46.07
C ILE A 186 11.47 -12.57 -46.62
N ASP A 187 11.97 -13.46 -45.77
CA ASP A 187 12.64 -14.69 -46.18
C ASP A 187 11.72 -15.54 -47.07
N VAL A 188 10.43 -15.68 -46.73
CA VAL A 188 9.44 -16.42 -47.58
C VAL A 188 9.22 -15.74 -48.92
N GLN A 189 9.24 -14.39 -48.97
CA GLN A 189 9.10 -13.68 -50.25
C GLN A 189 10.32 -13.83 -51.17
N GLU A 190 11.53 -13.77 -50.58
CA GLU A 190 12.78 -13.97 -51.33
C GLU A 190 12.87 -15.38 -51.90
N VAL A 191 12.52 -16.42 -51.12
CA VAL A 191 12.48 -17.81 -51.60
C VAL A 191 11.50 -17.95 -52.75
N LYS A 192 10.29 -17.38 -52.67
CA LYS A 192 9.32 -17.43 -53.76
C LYS A 192 9.79 -16.70 -55.04
N GLN A 193 10.53 -15.59 -54.87
CA GLN A 193 11.09 -14.86 -56.03
C GLN A 193 12.20 -15.67 -56.70
N VAL A 194 13.06 -16.35 -55.93
CA VAL A 194 14.10 -17.22 -56.47
C VAL A 194 13.50 -18.41 -57.19
N GLU A 195 12.52 -19.09 -56.62
CA GLU A 195 11.80 -20.19 -57.26
C GLU A 195 11.12 -19.75 -58.57
N SER A 196 10.46 -18.60 -58.58
CA SER A 196 9.80 -18.08 -59.80
C SER A 196 10.80 -17.75 -60.90
N LYS A 197 12.01 -17.32 -60.61
CA LYS A 197 13.07 -17.08 -61.61
C LYS A 197 13.59 -18.40 -62.17
N ILE A 198 13.83 -19.41 -61.35
CA ILE A 198 14.30 -20.73 -61.77
C ILE A 198 13.27 -21.35 -62.75
N TYR A 199 11.97 -21.28 -62.44
CA TYR A 199 10.92 -21.82 -63.35
C TYR A 199 10.70 -20.99 -64.62
N SER A 200 11.12 -19.73 -64.68
CA SER A 200 11.00 -18.90 -65.87
C SER A 200 12.13 -19.14 -66.89
N ASP A 201 13.34 -19.53 -66.40
CA ASP A 201 14.49 -19.80 -67.26
C ASP A 201 14.44 -21.19 -67.93
N ASP A 202 13.62 -22.13 -67.42
CA ASP A 202 13.47 -23.49 -67.96
C ASP A 202 12.43 -23.62 -69.10
N LYS A 203 11.87 -22.51 -69.59
CA LYS A 203 11.02 -22.61 -70.80
C LYS A 203 11.87 -22.86 -72.00
N PRO A 204 11.76 -24.03 -72.65
CA PRO A 204 12.49 -24.33 -73.86
C PRO A 204 12.13 -23.29 -74.92
N LYS A 205 13.10 -22.57 -75.43
CA LYS A 205 12.94 -21.71 -76.62
C LYS A 205 12.34 -22.56 -77.73
N ALA A 206 11.08 -22.39 -78.08
CA ALA A 206 10.47 -22.96 -79.18
C ALA A 206 11.26 -22.63 -80.47
N LYS A 207 11.96 -23.61 -81.03
CA LYS A 207 12.61 -23.44 -82.31
C LYS A 207 11.57 -23.12 -83.37
N SER A 208 11.51 -21.90 -83.83
CA SER A 208 10.83 -21.49 -85.01
C SER A 208 11.55 -22.12 -86.24
N GLY A 209 11.13 -23.26 -86.64
CA GLY A 209 11.56 -23.86 -87.92
C GLY A 209 10.79 -23.22 -89.04
N LYS A 210 11.50 -22.72 -90.02
CA LYS A 210 10.99 -22.38 -91.38
C LYS A 210 10.53 -23.63 -92.09
#